data_bccc59b858948a6c8d776c583e39c413
#
_entry.id   bccc59b858948a6c8d776c583e39c413
#
_cell.length_a   1.000
_cell.length_b   1.000
_cell.length_c   1.000
_cell.angle_alpha   90.00
_cell.angle_beta   90.00
_cell.angle_gamma   90.00
#
_symmetry.space_group_name_H-M   'P 1'
#
loop_
_entity.id
_entity.type
_entity.pdbx_description
1 polymer ?
#
loop_
_entity_poly.entity_id
_entity_poly.type
_entity_poly.pdbx_seq_one_letter_code
_entity_poly.pdbx_strand_id
1 'polypeptide(L)'
;MPSLKALRTRINSVKSTQKITSAMKMVAASKLRRAQQQAEAARPYAERMERMLRALAASVADMPNAPPLLAGTGKDQTYLLVPVTADRGLAGAFNANIGRHTRTLARRLEAQGKTVRILAVGRKGRDYLRRELALSLIHI
;
A
#
# COMPACT_ATOMS: atom_id res chain seq x y z
N MET A 1 -35.82 -31.17 -12.11
CA MET A 1 -35.85 -29.82 -12.70
C MET A 1 -36.23 -28.81 -11.62
N PRO A 2 -35.61 -27.61 -11.55
CA PRO A 2 -36.02 -26.62 -10.57
C PRO A 2 -37.44 -26.13 -10.83
N SER A 3 -38.22 -25.93 -9.75
CA SER A 3 -39.59 -25.46 -9.86
C SER A 3 -39.64 -23.99 -10.32
N LEU A 4 -40.76 -23.58 -10.97
CA LEU A 4 -40.97 -22.16 -11.36
C LEU A 4 -40.83 -21.21 -10.17
N LYS A 5 -41.24 -21.62 -8.97
CA LYS A 5 -41.09 -20.85 -7.74
C LYS A 5 -39.60 -20.66 -7.38
N ALA A 6 -38.81 -21.71 -7.48
CA ALA A 6 -37.37 -21.65 -7.22
C ALA A 6 -36.65 -20.71 -8.22
N LEU A 7 -37.01 -20.75 -9.49
CA LEU A 7 -36.45 -19.85 -10.52
C LEU A 7 -36.81 -18.38 -10.25
N ARG A 8 -38.07 -18.09 -9.91
CA ARG A 8 -38.50 -16.73 -9.53
C ARG A 8 -37.74 -16.20 -8.33
N THR A 9 -37.57 -17.01 -7.28
CA THR A 9 -36.78 -16.63 -6.10
C THR A 9 -35.34 -16.31 -6.46
N ARG A 10 -34.74 -17.15 -7.32
CA ARG A 10 -33.37 -16.93 -7.80
C ARG A 10 -33.23 -15.64 -8.62
N ILE A 11 -34.17 -15.37 -9.52
CA ILE A 11 -34.21 -14.11 -10.30
C ILE A 11 -34.28 -12.88 -9.37
N ASN A 12 -35.17 -12.91 -8.38
CA ASN A 12 -35.34 -11.82 -7.43
C ASN A 12 -34.06 -11.60 -6.59
N SER A 13 -33.45 -12.69 -6.13
CA SER A 13 -32.17 -12.61 -5.41
C SER A 13 -31.05 -11.97 -6.26
N VAL A 14 -30.90 -12.38 -7.51
CA VAL A 14 -29.91 -11.82 -8.44
C VAL A 14 -30.21 -10.35 -8.74
N LYS A 15 -31.47 -9.97 -8.96
CA LYS A 15 -31.87 -8.56 -9.13
C LYS A 15 -31.52 -7.70 -7.89
N SER A 16 -31.73 -8.23 -6.69
CA SER A 16 -31.34 -7.55 -5.45
C SER A 16 -29.83 -7.37 -5.35
N THR A 17 -29.05 -8.39 -5.65
CA THR A 17 -27.59 -8.34 -5.71
C THR A 17 -27.10 -7.34 -6.74
N GLN A 18 -27.73 -7.28 -7.92
CA GLN A 18 -27.40 -6.28 -8.95
C GLN A 18 -27.62 -4.84 -8.45
N LYS A 19 -28.72 -4.57 -7.74
CA LYS A 19 -28.98 -3.25 -7.15
C LYS A 19 -27.92 -2.88 -6.11
N ILE A 20 -27.54 -3.81 -5.24
CA ILE A 20 -26.51 -3.61 -4.22
C ILE A 20 -25.16 -3.32 -4.87
N THR A 21 -24.74 -4.12 -5.84
CA THR A 21 -23.46 -3.92 -6.52
C THR A 21 -23.40 -2.62 -7.31
N SER A 22 -24.53 -2.21 -7.92
CA SER A 22 -24.63 -0.90 -8.57
C SER A 22 -24.47 0.25 -7.58
N ALA A 23 -25.12 0.18 -6.43
CA ALA A 23 -24.95 1.17 -5.36
C ALA A 23 -23.51 1.21 -4.84
N MET A 24 -22.89 0.05 -4.62
CA MET A 24 -21.47 -0.05 -4.22
C MET A 24 -20.53 0.59 -5.26
N LYS A 25 -20.81 0.39 -6.55
CA LYS A 25 -20.05 1.03 -7.64
C LYS A 25 -20.11 2.55 -7.56
N MET A 26 -21.30 3.13 -7.32
CA MET A 26 -21.45 4.59 -7.18
C MET A 26 -20.69 5.13 -5.95
N VAL A 27 -20.79 4.45 -4.81
CA VAL A 27 -20.04 4.84 -3.60
C VAL A 27 -18.53 4.74 -3.82
N ALA A 28 -18.05 3.67 -4.47
CA ALA A 28 -16.64 3.49 -4.78
C ALA A 28 -16.13 4.59 -5.73
N ALA A 29 -16.90 4.94 -6.76
CA ALA A 29 -16.56 6.02 -7.70
C ALA A 29 -16.45 7.38 -7.00
N SER A 30 -17.39 7.70 -6.11
CA SER A 30 -17.35 8.93 -5.31
C SER A 30 -16.10 9.01 -4.41
N LYS A 31 -15.76 7.90 -3.73
CA LYS A 31 -14.55 7.82 -2.89
C LYS A 31 -13.27 7.95 -3.70
N LEU A 32 -13.21 7.29 -4.88
CA LEU A 32 -12.08 7.39 -5.79
C LEU A 32 -11.85 8.83 -6.24
N ARG A 33 -12.93 9.50 -6.69
CA ARG A 33 -12.86 10.91 -7.12
C ARG A 33 -12.33 11.81 -6.01
N ARG A 34 -12.81 11.63 -4.76
CA ARG A 34 -12.33 12.40 -3.61
C ARG A 34 -10.84 12.15 -3.33
N ALA A 35 -10.40 10.89 -3.37
CA ALA A 35 -8.99 10.54 -3.18
C ALA A 35 -8.09 11.12 -4.27
N GLN A 36 -8.54 11.08 -5.54
CA GLN A 36 -7.83 11.70 -6.65
C GLN A 36 -7.70 13.22 -6.47
N GLN A 37 -8.77 13.91 -6.13
CA GLN A 37 -8.73 15.35 -5.87
C GLN A 37 -7.76 15.72 -4.74
N GLN A 38 -7.74 14.93 -3.65
CA GLN A 38 -6.78 15.14 -2.56
C GLN A 38 -5.33 14.92 -3.01
N ALA A 39 -5.07 13.88 -3.79
CA ALA A 39 -3.73 13.61 -4.32
C ALA A 39 -3.27 14.72 -5.28
N GLU A 40 -4.15 15.18 -6.15
CA GLU A 40 -3.85 16.29 -7.09
C GLU A 40 -3.59 17.61 -6.35
N ALA A 41 -4.37 17.91 -5.31
CA ALA A 41 -4.15 19.09 -4.49
C ALA A 41 -2.84 19.05 -3.68
N ALA A 42 -2.39 17.86 -3.27
CA ALA A 42 -1.12 17.70 -2.55
C ALA A 42 0.13 17.73 -3.46
N ARG A 43 -0.03 17.44 -4.76
CA ARG A 43 1.08 17.33 -5.71
C ARG A 43 1.98 18.58 -5.79
N PRO A 44 1.44 19.82 -5.91
CA PRO A 44 2.28 21.01 -5.98
C PRO A 44 3.18 21.21 -4.74
N TYR A 45 2.66 20.83 -3.56
CA TYR A 45 3.45 20.87 -2.32
C TYR A 45 4.58 19.83 -2.36
N ALA A 46 4.28 18.60 -2.73
CA ALA A 46 5.27 17.52 -2.83
C ALA A 46 6.39 17.86 -3.81
N GLU A 47 6.07 18.40 -4.98
CA GLU A 47 7.03 18.80 -6.00
C GLU A 47 7.95 19.97 -5.54
N ARG A 48 7.40 20.93 -4.79
CA ARG A 48 8.20 22.02 -4.21
C ARG A 48 9.13 21.51 -3.12
N MET A 49 8.61 20.65 -2.24
CA MET A 49 9.41 20.04 -1.18
C MET A 49 10.54 19.20 -1.75
N GLU A 50 10.28 18.40 -2.78
CA GLU A 50 11.29 17.58 -3.45
C GLU A 50 12.40 18.46 -4.07
N ARG A 51 12.04 19.56 -4.72
CA ARG A 51 13.02 20.51 -5.27
C ARG A 51 13.90 21.14 -4.19
N MET A 52 13.29 21.56 -3.07
CA MET A 52 14.03 22.10 -1.93
C MET A 52 15.00 21.07 -1.34
N LEU A 53 14.55 19.85 -1.13
CA LEU A 53 15.37 18.77 -0.59
C LEU A 53 16.52 18.40 -1.53
N ARG A 54 16.27 18.35 -2.84
CA ARG A 54 17.34 18.12 -3.83
C ARG A 54 18.40 19.23 -3.82
N ALA A 55 17.97 20.51 -3.74
CA ALA A 55 18.88 21.63 -3.66
C ALA A 55 19.71 21.60 -2.37
N LEU A 56 19.08 21.31 -1.24
CA LEU A 56 19.76 21.15 0.04
C LEU A 56 20.75 19.98 0.02
N ALA A 57 20.34 18.82 -0.49
CA ALA A 57 21.22 17.65 -0.60
C ALA A 57 22.45 17.96 -1.48
N ALA A 58 22.24 18.64 -2.61
CA ALA A 58 23.33 19.04 -3.48
C ALA A 58 24.30 20.04 -2.81
N SER A 59 23.78 20.96 -1.99
CA SER A 59 24.63 21.95 -1.29
C SER A 59 25.50 21.36 -0.18
N VAL A 60 25.15 20.21 0.36
CA VAL A 60 25.88 19.54 1.45
C VAL A 60 26.63 18.28 1.00
N ALA A 61 26.56 17.93 -0.27
CA ALA A 61 27.12 16.67 -0.80
C ALA A 61 28.65 16.55 -0.53
N ASP A 62 29.38 17.66 -0.63
CA ASP A 62 30.83 17.72 -0.45
C ASP A 62 31.25 18.16 0.95
N MET A 63 30.31 18.32 1.89
CA MET A 63 30.65 18.78 3.25
C MET A 63 31.09 17.61 4.12
N PRO A 64 32.24 17.68 4.82
CA PRO A 64 32.73 16.60 5.68
C PRO A 64 31.80 16.22 6.82
N ASN A 65 30.94 17.13 7.28
CA ASN A 65 29.99 16.98 8.39
C ASN A 65 28.55 17.14 7.93
N ALA A 66 28.20 16.67 6.73
CA ALA A 66 26.86 16.75 6.21
C ALA A 66 25.83 16.02 7.14
N PRO A 67 24.65 16.60 7.39
CA PRO A 67 23.64 15.96 8.20
C PRO A 67 23.27 14.56 7.67
N PRO A 68 23.24 13.52 8.52
CA PRO A 68 22.98 12.13 8.07
C PRO A 68 21.66 11.95 7.34
N LEU A 69 20.65 12.79 7.62
CA LEU A 69 19.36 12.75 6.92
C LEU A 69 19.45 13.23 5.46
N LEU A 70 20.47 14.01 5.10
CA LEU A 70 20.69 14.50 3.73
C LEU A 70 21.75 13.69 2.99
N ALA A 71 22.85 13.36 3.67
CA ALA A 71 23.98 12.65 3.08
C ALA A 71 23.86 11.12 3.18
N GLY A 72 22.95 10.62 4.03
CA GLY A 72 22.91 9.22 4.38
C GLY A 72 23.94 8.84 5.45
N THR A 73 23.84 7.63 5.96
CA THR A 73 24.76 7.10 7.01
C THR A 73 25.92 6.29 6.42
N GLY A 74 25.90 5.98 5.14
CA GLY A 74 26.82 5.03 4.50
C GLY A 74 26.64 3.57 4.95
N LYS A 75 25.73 3.29 5.88
CA LYS A 75 25.47 1.95 6.39
C LYS A 75 24.41 1.26 5.54
N ASP A 76 24.72 0.07 5.04
CA ASP A 76 23.85 -0.76 4.20
C ASP A 76 23.52 -2.09 4.88
N GLN A 77 23.18 -2.06 6.18
CA GLN A 77 22.89 -3.27 6.95
C GLN A 77 21.41 -3.43 7.28
N THR A 78 20.68 -2.34 7.46
CA THR A 78 19.27 -2.39 7.89
C THR A 78 18.35 -1.75 6.86
N TYR A 79 17.33 -2.49 6.45
CA TYR A 79 16.32 -2.05 5.49
C TYR A 79 14.95 -1.95 6.15
N LEU A 80 14.25 -0.83 5.91
CA LEU A 80 12.85 -0.67 6.26
C LEU A 80 11.99 -0.81 5.01
N LEU A 81 11.19 -1.86 4.92
CA LEU A 81 10.19 -2.05 3.87
C LEU A 81 8.85 -1.47 4.31
N VAL A 82 8.26 -0.62 3.47
CA VAL A 82 6.98 0.04 3.76
C VAL A 82 5.94 -0.37 2.72
N PRO A 83 5.30 -1.56 2.86
CA PRO A 83 4.21 -1.95 1.98
C PRO A 83 2.95 -1.14 2.26
N VAL A 84 2.46 -0.43 1.25
CA VAL A 84 1.22 0.36 1.33
C VAL A 84 0.09 -0.45 0.69
N THR A 85 -0.90 -0.84 1.48
CA THR A 85 -2.03 -1.68 1.09
C THR A 85 -3.35 -1.08 1.51
N ALA A 86 -4.47 -1.68 1.10
CA ALA A 86 -5.80 -1.24 1.50
C ALA A 86 -6.20 -1.79 2.88
N ASP A 87 -7.10 -1.06 3.56
CA ASP A 87 -7.76 -1.54 4.79
C ASP A 87 -8.89 -2.51 4.51
N ARG A 88 -9.53 -2.37 3.34
CA ARG A 88 -10.68 -3.19 2.94
C ARG A 88 -10.32 -4.11 1.79
N GLY A 89 -11.12 -5.18 1.63
CA GLY A 89 -11.04 -6.09 0.51
C GLY A 89 -11.68 -5.53 -0.77
N LEU A 90 -11.98 -6.43 -1.71
CA LEU A 90 -12.55 -6.13 -3.02
C LEU A 90 -11.65 -5.27 -3.92
N ALA A 91 -10.34 -5.37 -3.73
CA ALA A 91 -9.31 -4.69 -4.52
C ALA A 91 -8.59 -5.65 -5.49
N GLY A 92 -9.24 -6.74 -5.89
CA GLY A 92 -8.65 -7.77 -6.75
C GLY A 92 -7.34 -8.32 -6.15
N ALA A 93 -6.33 -8.48 -6.98
CA ALA A 93 -5.02 -8.98 -6.58
C ALA A 93 -4.08 -7.93 -5.95
N PHE A 94 -4.50 -6.67 -5.83
CA PHE A 94 -3.67 -5.56 -5.37
C PHE A 94 -2.92 -5.87 -4.07
N ASN A 95 -3.65 -6.19 -2.99
CA ASN A 95 -3.04 -6.46 -1.68
C ASN A 95 -2.16 -7.70 -1.69
N ALA A 96 -2.59 -8.77 -2.37
CA ALA A 96 -1.84 -10.01 -2.47
C ALA A 96 -0.54 -9.85 -3.26
N ASN A 97 -0.54 -9.06 -4.32
CA ASN A 97 0.65 -8.79 -5.13
C ASN A 97 1.69 -7.99 -4.34
N ILE A 98 1.27 -6.94 -3.61
CA ILE A 98 2.16 -6.16 -2.75
C ILE A 98 2.73 -7.05 -1.65
N GLY A 99 1.90 -7.83 -0.96
CA GLY A 99 2.35 -8.73 0.09
C GLY A 99 3.36 -9.77 -0.41
N ARG A 100 3.11 -10.37 -1.58
CA ARG A 100 4.03 -11.33 -2.22
C ARG A 100 5.36 -10.67 -2.58
N HIS A 101 5.32 -9.49 -3.19
CA HIS A 101 6.52 -8.74 -3.55
C HIS A 101 7.36 -8.38 -2.32
N THR A 102 6.72 -7.84 -1.29
CA THR A 102 7.37 -7.51 -0.01
C THR A 102 8.05 -8.73 0.62
N ARG A 103 7.36 -9.88 0.66
CA ARG A 103 7.92 -11.13 1.17
C ARG A 103 9.16 -11.57 0.37
N THR A 104 9.07 -11.56 -0.96
CA THR A 104 10.18 -11.95 -1.82
C THR A 104 11.39 -11.02 -1.64
N LEU A 105 11.15 -9.72 -1.53
CA LEU A 105 12.21 -8.73 -1.30
C LEU A 105 12.84 -8.90 0.08
N ALA A 106 12.02 -9.10 1.13
CA ALA A 106 12.51 -9.34 2.49
C ALA A 106 13.44 -10.55 2.53
N ARG A 107 12.98 -11.70 2.02
CA ARG A 107 13.80 -12.93 1.98
C ARG A 107 15.10 -12.76 1.20
N ARG A 108 15.07 -12.00 0.09
CA ARG A 108 16.29 -11.72 -0.70
C ARG A 108 17.29 -10.89 0.10
N LEU A 109 16.84 -9.88 0.83
CA LEU A 109 17.70 -9.05 1.69
C LEU A 109 18.25 -9.84 2.87
N GLU A 110 17.42 -10.66 3.51
CA GLU A 110 17.85 -11.55 4.61
C GLU A 110 18.89 -12.57 4.14
N ALA A 111 18.72 -13.15 2.94
CA ALA A 111 19.71 -14.04 2.32
C ALA A 111 21.07 -13.36 2.04
N GLN A 112 21.07 -12.02 1.91
CA GLN A 112 22.29 -11.20 1.80
C GLN A 112 22.87 -10.80 3.15
N GLY A 113 22.35 -11.34 4.26
CA GLY A 113 22.79 -11.01 5.62
C GLY A 113 22.30 -9.64 6.13
N LYS A 114 21.31 -9.03 5.47
CA LYS A 114 20.75 -7.74 5.87
C LYS A 114 19.65 -7.93 6.92
N THR A 115 19.50 -6.95 7.79
CA THR A 115 18.39 -6.88 8.75
C THR A 115 17.19 -6.21 8.08
N VAL A 116 16.05 -6.88 8.06
CA VAL A 116 14.83 -6.33 7.45
C VAL A 116 13.81 -5.98 8.53
N ARG A 117 13.28 -4.76 8.47
CA ARG A 117 12.13 -4.31 9.26
C ARG A 117 10.98 -3.98 8.32
N ILE A 118 9.74 -4.21 8.77
CA ILE A 118 8.56 -3.98 7.94
C ILE A 118 7.59 -3.07 8.69
N LEU A 119 7.23 -1.94 8.05
CA LEU A 119 6.20 -1.03 8.49
C LEU A 119 4.98 -1.18 7.57
N ALA A 120 4.01 -1.99 7.96
CA ALA A 120 2.83 -2.23 7.13
C ALA A 120 1.82 -1.07 7.26
N VAL A 121 1.57 -0.40 6.15
CA VAL A 121 0.48 0.58 6.01
C VAL A 121 -0.72 -0.13 5.38
N GLY A 122 -1.85 -0.12 6.09
CA GLY A 122 -3.06 -0.81 5.67
C GLY A 122 -3.24 -2.21 6.26
N ARG A 123 -4.47 -2.46 6.67
CA ARG A 123 -4.86 -3.67 7.41
C ARG A 123 -4.60 -4.96 6.62
N LYS A 124 -4.85 -4.95 5.31
CA LYS A 124 -4.69 -6.16 4.47
C LYS A 124 -3.24 -6.59 4.29
N GLY A 125 -2.31 -5.63 4.20
CA GLY A 125 -0.88 -5.93 4.16
C GLY A 125 -0.37 -6.51 5.47
N ARG A 126 -0.78 -5.90 6.60
CA ARG A 126 -0.48 -6.42 7.92
C ARG A 126 -0.94 -7.87 8.09
N ASP A 127 -2.22 -8.15 7.78
CA ASP A 127 -2.81 -9.47 7.98
C ASP A 127 -2.16 -10.55 7.07
N TYR A 128 -1.72 -10.15 5.87
CA TYR A 128 -0.97 -11.03 4.97
C TYR A 128 0.44 -11.33 5.50
N LEU A 129 1.18 -10.28 5.87
CA LEU A 129 2.59 -10.41 6.25
C LEU A 129 2.79 -11.00 7.65
N ARG A 130 1.87 -10.75 8.58
CA ARG A 130 1.92 -11.28 9.95
C ARG A 130 2.00 -12.81 10.01
N ARG A 131 1.41 -13.50 9.05
CA ARG A 131 1.43 -14.96 8.99
C ARG A 131 2.80 -15.54 8.64
N GLU A 132 3.61 -14.76 7.93
CA GLU A 132 4.87 -15.25 7.36
C GLU A 132 6.12 -14.59 7.95
N LEU A 133 5.98 -13.38 8.52
CA LEU A 133 7.09 -12.55 8.99
C LEU A 133 6.82 -12.05 10.43
N ALA A 134 6.57 -12.98 11.36
CA ALA A 134 6.00 -12.73 12.69
C ALA A 134 6.82 -11.80 13.61
N LEU A 135 8.08 -11.50 13.33
CA LEU A 135 9.01 -10.88 14.29
C LEU A 135 9.45 -9.44 13.99
N SER A 136 9.01 -8.84 12.91
CA SER A 136 9.53 -7.52 12.46
C SER A 136 8.47 -6.53 12.01
N LEU A 137 7.21 -6.78 12.33
CA LEU A 137 6.09 -6.02 11.79
C LEU A 137 5.67 -4.90 12.73
N ILE A 138 5.82 -3.65 12.30
CA ILE A 138 5.21 -2.46 12.90
C ILE A 138 4.00 -2.09 12.02
N HIS A 139 2.84 -1.82 12.64
CA HIS A 139 1.61 -1.45 11.92
C HIS A 139 1.19 -0.01 12.27
N ILE A 140 0.88 0.74 11.25
CA ILE A 140 0.17 2.04 11.32
C ILE A 140 -1.17 1.91 10.64
#